data_bba233709a007b7ad9d99d6ca821d5be
#
_entry.id   bba233709a007b7ad9d99d6ca821d5be
#
_cell.length_a   1.000
_cell.length_b   1.000
_cell.length_c   1.000
_cell.angle_alpha   90.00
_cell.angle_beta   90.00
_cell.angle_gamma   90.00
#
_symmetry.space_group_name_H-M   'P 1'
#
loop_
_entity.id
_entity.type
_entity.pdbx_description
1 polymer ?
#
loop_
_entity_poly.entity_id
_entity_poly.type
_entity_poly.pdbx_seq_one_letter_code
_entity_poly.pdbx_strand_id
1 'polypeptide(L)'
;LVVDTSSIADEDGIGGFDITWQRSSSKSSWEAYPAGQNEVLRLTQSQVGYSYRAVVSYIDSHGTREVLYTSPSETIDNLDDPVQGEVNIIGEPKEGVTLRALSESLSDEDGIASISISWETSKDGRNWIGLNSLSGPVLPLTQALVGSQVRARVAVVDNFGIETNLYSQATRTIENVNNKPSGRIIIRRVGQ
;
A
#
# COMPACT_ATOMS: atom_id res chain seq x y z
N LEU A 1 3.58 23.89 -4.66
CA LEU A 1 4.23 24.86 -5.56
C LEU A 1 3.53 26.21 -5.43
N VAL A 2 4.28 27.29 -5.55
CA VAL A 2 3.75 28.67 -5.49
C VAL A 2 4.26 29.45 -6.68
N VAL A 3 3.39 30.23 -7.31
CA VAL A 3 3.74 31.16 -8.38
C VAL A 3 4.08 32.53 -7.75
N ASP A 4 5.23 33.07 -8.08
CA ASP A 4 5.61 34.42 -7.71
C ASP A 4 5.53 35.32 -8.97
N THR A 5 4.63 36.29 -8.95
CA THR A 5 4.42 37.26 -10.03
C THR A 5 5.05 38.64 -9.73
N SER A 6 5.71 38.80 -8.59
CA SER A 6 6.19 40.09 -8.09
C SER A 6 7.24 40.79 -8.99
N SER A 7 7.93 40.04 -9.83
CA SER A 7 8.96 40.54 -10.76
C SER A 7 8.43 40.85 -12.15
N ILE A 8 7.14 40.61 -12.43
CA ILE A 8 6.56 40.91 -13.73
C ILE A 8 6.42 42.44 -13.87
N ALA A 9 6.94 42.97 -14.95
CA ALA A 9 6.84 44.40 -15.29
C ALA A 9 6.41 44.54 -16.76
N ASP A 10 5.58 45.52 -17.02
CA ASP A 10 5.10 45.86 -18.36
C ASP A 10 4.95 47.35 -18.48
N GLU A 11 5.54 47.95 -19.51
CA GLU A 11 5.49 49.41 -19.73
C GLU A 11 4.06 49.88 -20.07
N ASP A 12 3.26 49.00 -20.67
CA ASP A 12 1.85 49.25 -21.01
C ASP A 12 0.88 49.01 -19.83
N GLY A 13 1.45 48.66 -18.65
CA GLY A 13 0.69 48.40 -17.42
C GLY A 13 0.24 46.98 -17.26
N ILE A 14 -0.06 46.59 -16.03
CA ILE A 14 -0.45 45.23 -15.68
C ILE A 14 -1.85 45.25 -15.07
N GLY A 15 -2.76 44.45 -15.63
CA GLY A 15 -4.07 44.16 -15.05
C GLY A 15 -3.99 43.07 -13.99
N GLY A 16 -5.17 42.52 -13.60
CA GLY A 16 -5.23 41.37 -12.69
C GLY A 16 -4.68 40.12 -13.35
N PHE A 17 -3.91 39.34 -12.61
CA PHE A 17 -3.40 38.06 -13.09
C PHE A 17 -4.47 36.98 -13.07
N ASP A 18 -4.56 36.18 -14.13
CA ASP A 18 -5.24 34.90 -14.21
C ASP A 18 -4.18 33.80 -14.25
N ILE A 19 -4.16 32.92 -13.23
CA ILE A 19 -3.14 31.89 -13.07
C ILE A 19 -3.79 30.54 -13.22
N THR A 20 -3.29 29.75 -14.19
CA THR A 20 -3.69 28.37 -14.41
C THR A 20 -2.49 27.45 -14.41
N TRP A 21 -2.73 26.16 -14.20
CA TRP A 21 -1.68 25.15 -14.14
C TRP A 21 -1.74 24.20 -15.32
N GLN A 22 -0.58 23.76 -15.75
CA GLN A 22 -0.41 22.66 -16.71
C GLN A 22 0.49 21.60 -16.09
N ARG A 23 0.26 20.35 -16.46
CA ARG A 23 1.10 19.21 -16.07
C ARG A 23 1.66 18.50 -17.28
N SER A 24 2.75 17.75 -17.07
CA SER A 24 3.38 16.92 -18.08
C SER A 24 4.11 15.74 -17.41
N SER A 25 4.00 14.56 -17.98
CA SER A 25 4.80 13.39 -17.59
C SER A 25 6.18 13.33 -18.26
N SER A 26 6.41 14.16 -19.32
CA SER A 26 7.63 14.09 -20.13
C SER A 26 8.34 15.43 -20.30
N LYS A 27 7.79 16.52 -19.75
CA LYS A 27 8.21 17.93 -19.95
C LYS A 27 8.16 18.40 -21.42
N SER A 28 7.69 17.55 -22.35
CA SER A 28 7.62 17.87 -23.79
C SER A 28 6.20 18.18 -24.27
N SER A 29 5.18 17.61 -23.64
CA SER A 29 3.77 17.84 -23.93
C SER A 29 3.04 18.26 -22.65
N TRP A 30 2.27 19.34 -22.72
CA TRP A 30 1.62 19.95 -21.58
C TRP A 30 0.11 19.92 -21.73
N GLU A 31 -0.59 19.45 -20.72
CA GLU A 31 -2.04 19.46 -20.64
C GLU A 31 -2.54 20.35 -19.50
N ALA A 32 -3.72 20.95 -19.67
CA ALA A 32 -4.32 21.76 -18.61
C ALA A 32 -4.57 20.90 -17.36
N TYR A 33 -4.19 21.43 -16.20
CA TYR A 33 -4.45 20.77 -14.92
C TYR A 33 -5.48 21.61 -14.11
N PRO A 34 -6.64 21.03 -13.75
CA PRO A 34 -7.73 21.78 -13.12
C PRO A 34 -7.49 21.98 -11.62
N ALA A 35 -6.37 22.59 -11.25
CA ALA A 35 -6.02 22.91 -9.85
C ALA A 35 -6.74 24.15 -9.30
N GLY A 36 -7.69 24.71 -10.04
CA GLY A 36 -8.26 26.01 -9.77
C GLY A 36 -7.37 27.17 -10.28
N GLN A 37 -7.91 28.37 -10.22
CA GLN A 37 -7.21 29.62 -10.60
C GLN A 37 -6.49 30.19 -9.36
N ASN A 38 -5.42 29.54 -8.92
CA ASN A 38 -4.72 29.92 -7.69
C ASN A 38 -3.20 29.95 -7.91
N GLU A 39 -2.56 30.86 -7.19
CA GLU A 39 -1.10 30.94 -7.12
C GLU A 39 -0.46 29.71 -6.48
N VAL A 40 -1.23 28.91 -5.73
CA VAL A 40 -0.74 27.76 -4.98
C VAL A 40 -1.29 26.47 -5.53
N LEU A 41 -0.42 25.55 -5.96
CA LEU A 41 -0.72 24.17 -6.24
C LEU A 41 -0.28 23.29 -5.05
N ARG A 42 -1.24 22.71 -4.35
CA ARG A 42 -0.98 21.71 -3.31
C ARG A 42 -0.58 20.39 -3.98
N LEU A 43 0.44 19.75 -3.42
CA LEU A 43 0.91 18.45 -3.89
C LEU A 43 0.34 17.36 -2.97
N THR A 44 -0.23 16.34 -3.58
CA THR A 44 -0.74 15.13 -2.96
C THR A 44 -0.34 13.95 -3.85
N GLN A 45 -0.73 12.75 -3.54
CA GLN A 45 -0.44 11.55 -4.34
C GLN A 45 -0.83 11.70 -5.83
N SER A 46 -1.89 12.45 -6.13
CA SER A 46 -2.36 12.65 -7.52
C SER A 46 -1.41 13.48 -8.41
N GLN A 47 -0.44 14.16 -7.83
CA GLN A 47 0.58 14.94 -8.56
C GLN A 47 1.88 14.16 -8.79
N VAL A 48 2.08 13.04 -8.14
CA VAL A 48 3.31 12.23 -8.26
C VAL A 48 3.53 11.78 -9.71
N GLY A 49 4.77 11.81 -10.16
CA GLY A 49 5.19 11.42 -11.50
C GLY A 49 5.00 12.49 -12.59
N TYR A 50 4.43 13.65 -12.23
CA TYR A 50 4.26 14.77 -13.16
C TYR A 50 5.16 15.95 -12.79
N SER A 51 5.53 16.73 -13.81
CA SER A 51 6.08 18.08 -13.66
C SER A 51 4.97 19.09 -13.94
N TYR A 52 5.03 20.23 -13.29
CA TYR A 52 4.03 21.32 -13.39
C TYR A 52 4.66 22.60 -13.86
N ARG A 53 3.86 23.41 -14.58
CA ARG A 53 4.17 24.81 -14.86
C ARG A 53 2.91 25.64 -14.70
N ALA A 54 3.06 26.89 -14.33
CA ALA A 54 1.96 27.84 -14.33
C ALA A 54 1.92 28.59 -15.67
N VAL A 55 0.70 28.94 -16.08
CA VAL A 55 0.40 29.87 -17.15
C VAL A 55 -0.21 31.12 -16.49
N VAL A 56 0.49 32.23 -16.56
CA VAL A 56 0.05 33.50 -16.03
C VAL A 56 -0.41 34.37 -17.20
N SER A 57 -1.64 34.85 -17.16
CA SER A 57 -2.12 35.78 -18.17
C SER A 57 -2.73 37.03 -17.52
N TYR A 58 -2.65 38.16 -18.21
CA TYR A 58 -3.28 39.40 -17.82
C TYR A 58 -3.67 40.19 -19.06
N ILE A 59 -4.43 41.26 -18.87
CA ILE A 59 -4.73 42.24 -19.90
C ILE A 59 -4.04 43.51 -19.52
N ASP A 60 -3.20 44.10 -20.42
CA ASP A 60 -2.55 45.36 -20.22
C ASP A 60 -3.53 46.54 -20.27
N SER A 61 -3.05 47.75 -20.03
CA SER A 61 -3.88 48.96 -20.03
C SER A 61 -4.36 49.36 -21.44
N HIS A 62 -3.83 48.75 -22.49
CA HIS A 62 -4.22 48.94 -23.88
C HIS A 62 -5.15 47.87 -24.40
N GLY A 63 -5.50 46.88 -23.57
CA GLY A 63 -6.42 45.80 -23.89
C GLY A 63 -5.77 44.57 -24.55
N THR A 64 -4.43 44.51 -24.59
CA THR A 64 -3.70 43.35 -25.12
C THR A 64 -3.64 42.23 -24.06
N ARG A 65 -3.87 41.00 -24.48
CA ARG A 65 -3.70 39.85 -23.60
C ARG A 65 -2.27 39.34 -23.66
N GLU A 66 -1.61 39.35 -22.52
CA GLU A 66 -0.26 38.84 -22.34
C GLU A 66 -0.34 37.43 -21.69
N VAL A 67 0.59 36.54 -22.08
CA VAL A 67 0.67 35.18 -21.55
C VAL A 67 2.12 34.82 -21.29
N LEU A 68 2.39 34.42 -20.04
CA LEU A 68 3.69 34.00 -19.55
C LEU A 68 3.64 32.55 -19.03
N TYR A 69 4.77 31.88 -19.13
CA TYR A 69 4.92 30.51 -18.61
C TYR A 69 6.07 30.48 -17.62
N THR A 70 5.88 29.81 -16.49
CA THR A 70 7.00 29.49 -15.59
C THR A 70 7.89 28.42 -16.25
N SER A 71 9.12 28.32 -15.78
CA SER A 71 9.89 27.10 -15.97
C SER A 71 9.15 25.94 -15.35
N PRO A 72 9.27 24.72 -15.92
CA PRO A 72 8.71 23.52 -15.31
C PRO A 72 9.31 23.24 -13.94
N SER A 73 8.50 22.69 -13.03
CA SER A 73 9.02 22.08 -11.81
C SER A 73 9.88 20.85 -12.12
N GLU A 74 10.63 20.40 -11.14
CA GLU A 74 11.08 19.00 -11.17
C GLU A 74 9.85 18.08 -11.16
N THR A 75 10.07 16.82 -11.56
CA THR A 75 9.02 15.79 -11.42
C THR A 75 8.72 15.61 -9.94
N ILE A 76 7.45 15.55 -9.60
CA ILE A 76 7.05 15.33 -8.21
C ILE A 76 7.34 13.88 -7.85
N ASP A 77 8.21 13.70 -6.88
CA ASP A 77 8.59 12.40 -6.35
C ASP A 77 7.52 11.86 -5.41
N ASN A 78 7.44 10.54 -5.30
CA ASN A 78 6.61 9.87 -4.31
C ASN A 78 7.20 10.03 -2.91
N LEU A 79 6.34 10.22 -1.93
CA LEU A 79 6.65 10.05 -0.52
C LEU A 79 5.87 8.82 -0.06
N ASP A 80 6.59 7.80 0.42
CA ASP A 80 6.02 6.53 0.87
C ASP A 80 4.99 6.73 1.99
N ASP A 81 3.77 6.29 1.74
CA ASP A 81 2.66 6.30 2.69
C ASP A 81 2.53 4.93 3.37
N PRO A 82 2.21 4.86 4.68
CA PRO A 82 2.10 3.59 5.37
C PRO A 82 0.82 2.84 5.00
N VAL A 83 0.91 1.53 4.81
CA VAL A 83 -0.25 0.64 4.63
C VAL A 83 -1.21 0.79 5.81
N GLN A 84 -2.48 1.04 5.52
CA GLN A 84 -3.57 1.17 6.48
C GLN A 84 -4.40 -0.10 6.52
N GLY A 85 -5.10 -0.32 7.65
CA GLY A 85 -5.98 -1.47 7.85
C GLY A 85 -5.34 -2.55 8.72
N GLU A 86 -6.02 -3.69 8.82
CA GLU A 86 -5.64 -4.77 9.72
C GLU A 86 -5.70 -6.14 9.03
N VAL A 87 -4.83 -7.04 9.49
CA VAL A 87 -4.85 -8.45 9.12
C VAL A 87 -5.56 -9.23 10.23
N ASN A 88 -6.65 -9.90 9.88
CA ASN A 88 -7.44 -10.69 10.83
C ASN A 88 -7.42 -12.16 10.47
N ILE A 89 -7.60 -13.05 11.48
CA ILE A 89 -7.77 -14.48 11.29
C ILE A 89 -9.17 -14.87 11.74
N ILE A 90 -9.87 -15.63 10.91
CA ILE A 90 -11.14 -16.26 11.25
C ILE A 90 -11.01 -17.79 11.28
N GLY A 91 -11.83 -18.43 12.12
CA GLY A 91 -11.82 -19.88 12.35
C GLY A 91 -11.43 -20.20 13.80
N GLU A 92 -11.76 -21.42 14.23
CA GLU A 92 -11.38 -21.89 15.57
C GLU A 92 -9.98 -22.51 15.54
N PRO A 93 -9.09 -22.19 16.50
CA PRO A 93 -7.77 -22.79 16.60
C PRO A 93 -7.86 -24.22 17.18
N LYS A 94 -8.33 -25.15 16.38
CA LYS A 94 -8.57 -26.55 16.73
C LYS A 94 -8.15 -27.45 15.60
N GLU A 95 -7.54 -28.58 15.93
CA GLU A 95 -7.13 -29.59 14.95
C GLU A 95 -8.27 -29.99 14.00
N GLY A 96 -7.96 -30.10 12.71
CA GLY A 96 -8.92 -30.44 11.67
C GLY A 96 -9.73 -29.25 11.14
N VAL A 97 -9.66 -28.07 11.78
CA VAL A 97 -10.28 -26.84 11.30
C VAL A 97 -9.33 -26.14 10.34
N THR A 98 -9.87 -25.35 9.44
CA THR A 98 -9.11 -24.46 8.55
C THR A 98 -9.28 -23.02 9.01
N LEU A 99 -8.18 -22.33 9.25
CA LEU A 99 -8.17 -20.89 9.48
C LEU A 99 -8.10 -20.14 8.16
N ARG A 100 -8.63 -18.92 8.16
CA ARG A 100 -8.51 -17.99 7.04
C ARG A 100 -8.00 -16.63 7.51
N ALA A 101 -6.96 -16.13 6.85
CA ALA A 101 -6.51 -14.75 6.99
C ALA A 101 -7.33 -13.83 6.09
N LEU A 102 -7.72 -12.67 6.64
CA LEU A 102 -8.43 -11.60 5.97
C LEU A 102 -7.49 -10.41 5.82
N SER A 103 -7.36 -9.89 4.61
CA SER A 103 -6.54 -8.72 4.26
C SER A 103 -7.31 -7.70 3.41
N GLU A 104 -8.62 -7.89 3.29
CA GLU A 104 -9.47 -7.07 2.41
C GLU A 104 -9.65 -5.62 2.89
N SER A 105 -9.29 -5.32 4.15
CA SER A 105 -9.32 -3.97 4.71
C SER A 105 -8.03 -3.18 4.47
N LEU A 106 -7.02 -3.81 3.91
CA LEU A 106 -5.73 -3.14 3.66
C LEU A 106 -5.87 -2.14 2.51
N SER A 107 -5.31 -0.97 2.70
CA SER A 107 -5.24 0.10 1.71
C SER A 107 -3.92 0.86 1.84
N ASP A 108 -3.52 1.51 0.77
CA ASP A 108 -2.31 2.30 0.68
C ASP A 108 -2.56 3.46 -0.28
N GLU A 109 -2.16 4.69 0.06
CA GLU A 109 -2.32 5.85 -0.82
C GLU A 109 -1.44 5.72 -2.07
N ASP A 110 -0.30 5.02 -1.95
CA ASP A 110 0.58 4.68 -3.07
C ASP A 110 0.00 3.59 -3.98
N GLY A 111 -1.12 3.01 -3.57
CA GLY A 111 -1.77 1.86 -4.19
C GLY A 111 -1.10 0.55 -3.82
N ILE A 112 -1.79 -0.56 -4.04
CA ILE A 112 -1.28 -1.91 -3.76
C ILE A 112 -1.06 -2.65 -5.07
N ALA A 113 0.19 -2.95 -5.39
CA ALA A 113 0.58 -3.74 -6.57
C ALA A 113 0.41 -5.24 -6.31
N SER A 114 0.74 -5.72 -5.10
CA SER A 114 0.56 -7.13 -4.75
C SER A 114 0.41 -7.35 -3.24
N ILE A 115 -0.32 -8.43 -2.89
CA ILE A 115 -0.43 -8.94 -1.53
C ILE A 115 -0.03 -10.41 -1.55
N SER A 116 0.85 -10.81 -0.65
CA SER A 116 1.18 -12.21 -0.41
C SER A 116 0.96 -12.59 1.06
N ILE A 117 0.39 -13.76 1.30
CA ILE A 117 0.06 -14.24 2.64
C ILE A 117 0.86 -15.51 2.93
N SER A 118 1.50 -15.51 4.08
CA SER A 118 2.22 -16.66 4.64
C SER A 118 1.83 -16.85 6.11
N TRP A 119 2.22 -17.97 6.68
CA TRP A 119 1.86 -18.32 8.03
C TRP A 119 3.10 -18.59 8.88
N GLU A 120 3.01 -18.20 10.12
CA GLU A 120 4.05 -18.47 11.12
C GLU A 120 3.44 -19.20 12.32
N THR A 121 4.24 -20.04 12.95
CA THR A 121 3.87 -20.79 14.16
C THR A 121 4.82 -20.49 15.31
N SER A 122 4.30 -20.55 16.52
CA SER A 122 5.07 -20.37 17.76
C SER A 122 4.54 -21.27 18.87
N LYS A 123 5.45 -21.80 19.69
CA LYS A 123 5.09 -22.56 20.91
C LYS A 123 5.04 -21.69 22.17
N ASP A 124 5.69 -20.56 22.16
CA ASP A 124 5.87 -19.68 23.32
C ASP A 124 5.25 -18.27 23.12
N GLY A 125 4.67 -18.01 21.93
CA GLY A 125 4.12 -16.70 21.54
C GLY A 125 5.17 -15.61 21.33
N ARG A 126 6.46 -15.95 21.37
CA ARG A 126 7.59 -15.01 21.22
C ARG A 126 8.46 -15.33 20.02
N ASN A 127 8.82 -16.60 19.86
CA ASN A 127 9.66 -17.08 18.78
C ASN A 127 8.78 -17.64 17.65
N TRP A 128 8.81 -16.98 16.48
CA TRP A 128 7.96 -17.32 15.34
C TRP A 128 8.77 -17.98 14.23
N ILE A 129 8.24 -19.06 13.68
CA ILE A 129 8.87 -19.85 12.63
C ILE A 129 7.90 -19.91 11.44
N GLY A 130 8.39 -19.57 10.25
CA GLY A 130 7.59 -19.61 9.03
C GLY A 130 7.18 -21.04 8.63
N LEU A 131 5.93 -21.18 8.20
CA LEU A 131 5.39 -22.42 7.62
C LEU A 131 5.62 -22.38 6.10
N ASN A 132 6.87 -22.53 5.67
CA ASN A 132 7.33 -22.26 4.29
C ASN A 132 6.63 -23.10 3.19
N SER A 133 5.99 -24.20 3.54
CA SER A 133 5.22 -25.03 2.59
C SER A 133 3.76 -24.60 2.44
N LEU A 134 3.30 -23.63 3.23
CA LEU A 134 1.92 -23.17 3.29
C LEU A 134 1.86 -21.67 2.99
N SER A 135 1.35 -21.33 1.82
CA SER A 135 1.13 -19.95 1.36
C SER A 135 -0.33 -19.72 0.98
N GLY A 136 -0.74 -18.46 1.01
CA GLY A 136 -2.10 -18.06 0.71
C GLY A 136 -2.97 -17.89 1.96
N PRO A 137 -4.25 -17.49 1.76
CA PRO A 137 -5.11 -17.03 2.84
C PRO A 137 -5.64 -18.11 3.77
N VAL A 138 -5.42 -19.40 3.48
CA VAL A 138 -5.97 -20.51 4.25
C VAL A 138 -4.89 -21.37 4.88
N LEU A 139 -5.10 -21.79 6.13
CA LEU A 139 -4.23 -22.66 6.89
C LEU A 139 -5.01 -23.83 7.47
N PRO A 140 -4.87 -25.05 6.94
CA PRO A 140 -5.41 -26.26 7.59
C PRO A 140 -4.63 -26.58 8.88
N LEU A 141 -5.33 -26.72 9.99
CA LEU A 141 -4.72 -27.04 11.27
C LEU A 141 -4.56 -28.56 11.40
N THR A 142 -3.33 -29.02 11.24
CA THR A 142 -2.99 -30.44 11.37
C THR A 142 -2.47 -30.76 12.78
N GLN A 143 -2.35 -32.07 13.10
CA GLN A 143 -1.78 -32.55 14.35
C GLN A 143 -0.38 -31.93 14.64
N ALA A 144 0.41 -31.63 13.63
CA ALA A 144 1.74 -31.03 13.78
C ALA A 144 1.71 -29.61 14.41
N LEU A 145 0.59 -28.91 14.31
CA LEU A 145 0.41 -27.56 14.83
C LEU A 145 -0.25 -27.54 16.22
N VAL A 146 -0.73 -28.70 16.71
CA VAL A 146 -1.33 -28.80 18.04
C VAL A 146 -0.36 -28.35 19.13
N GLY A 147 -0.86 -27.58 20.08
CA GLY A 147 -0.06 -26.99 21.16
C GLY A 147 0.75 -25.76 20.77
N SER A 148 0.62 -25.29 19.54
CA SER A 148 1.24 -24.04 19.05
C SER A 148 0.18 -22.96 18.83
N GLN A 149 0.63 -21.72 18.73
CA GLN A 149 -0.11 -20.59 18.21
C GLN A 149 0.29 -20.36 16.76
N VAL A 150 -0.56 -19.74 15.97
CA VAL A 150 -0.25 -19.32 14.60
C VAL A 150 -0.64 -17.85 14.39
N ARG A 151 0.04 -17.20 13.46
CA ARG A 151 -0.32 -15.88 12.96
C ARG A 151 -0.14 -15.83 11.44
N ALA A 152 -0.89 -14.97 10.79
CA ALA A 152 -0.67 -14.64 9.39
C ALA A 152 0.36 -13.52 9.28
N ARG A 153 1.28 -13.65 8.33
CA ARG A 153 2.16 -12.58 7.84
C ARG A 153 1.69 -12.22 6.44
N VAL A 154 1.40 -10.95 6.22
CA VAL A 154 0.99 -10.39 4.94
C VAL A 154 2.06 -9.43 4.47
N ALA A 155 2.70 -9.73 3.35
CA ALA A 155 3.59 -8.80 2.67
C ALA A 155 2.79 -8.06 1.59
N VAL A 156 2.76 -6.74 1.70
CA VAL A 156 2.14 -5.80 0.77
C VAL A 156 3.25 -5.11 0.02
N VAL A 157 3.17 -5.10 -1.31
CA VAL A 157 4.06 -4.30 -2.17
C VAL A 157 3.22 -3.22 -2.82
N ASP A 158 3.62 -1.97 -2.68
CA ASP A 158 2.97 -0.83 -3.30
C ASP A 158 3.29 -0.69 -4.80
N ASN A 159 2.72 0.31 -5.46
CA ASN A 159 2.97 0.58 -6.88
C ASN A 159 4.37 1.16 -7.16
N PHE A 160 5.11 1.56 -6.14
CA PHE A 160 6.49 2.06 -6.22
C PHE A 160 7.52 1.00 -5.84
N GLY A 161 7.06 -0.20 -5.43
CA GLY A 161 7.92 -1.35 -5.13
C GLY A 161 8.39 -1.42 -3.67
N ILE A 162 7.82 -0.63 -2.77
CA ILE A 162 8.11 -0.71 -1.33
C ILE A 162 7.32 -1.88 -0.72
N GLU A 163 8.02 -2.73 0.04
CA GLU A 163 7.40 -3.87 0.72
C GLU A 163 7.18 -3.56 2.20
N THR A 164 5.93 -3.68 2.64
CA THR A 164 5.52 -3.58 4.05
C THR A 164 4.99 -4.92 4.54
N ASN A 165 5.47 -5.37 5.70
CA ASN A 165 5.05 -6.61 6.35
C ASN A 165 4.10 -6.33 7.51
N LEU A 166 2.90 -6.88 7.43
CA LEU A 166 1.86 -6.81 8.46
C LEU A 166 1.61 -8.19 9.06
N TYR A 167 1.20 -8.21 10.31
CA TYR A 167 0.94 -9.44 11.06
C TYR A 167 -0.43 -9.40 11.70
N SER A 168 -1.14 -10.52 11.65
CA SER A 168 -2.35 -10.67 12.44
C SER A 168 -2.04 -10.80 13.94
N GLN A 169 -3.05 -10.62 14.77
CA GLN A 169 -2.99 -11.15 16.12
C GLN A 169 -2.74 -12.67 16.08
N ALA A 170 -1.97 -13.16 17.05
CA ALA A 170 -1.76 -14.60 17.21
C ALA A 170 -3.06 -15.28 17.65
N THR A 171 -3.29 -16.47 17.17
CA THR A 171 -4.39 -17.30 17.67
C THR A 171 -4.16 -17.70 19.13
N ARG A 172 -5.20 -18.19 19.78
CA ARG A 172 -5.01 -19.05 20.98
C ARG A 172 -4.24 -20.32 20.56
N THR A 173 -3.72 -21.04 21.57
CA THR A 173 -3.08 -22.33 21.34
C THR A 173 -4.05 -23.29 20.65
N ILE A 174 -3.56 -23.95 19.61
CA ILE A 174 -4.35 -24.92 18.81
C ILE A 174 -4.67 -26.12 19.67
N GLU A 175 -5.97 -26.38 19.82
CA GLU A 175 -6.52 -27.49 20.61
C GLU A 175 -6.40 -28.81 19.87
N ASN A 176 -6.10 -29.88 20.60
CA ASN A 176 -6.08 -31.23 20.07
C ASN A 176 -7.50 -31.81 19.92
N VAL A 177 -7.70 -32.59 18.89
CA VAL A 177 -8.87 -33.49 18.77
C VAL A 177 -8.41 -34.91 19.02
N ASN A 178 -9.02 -35.56 19.99
CA ASN A 178 -8.67 -36.97 20.30
C ASN A 178 -9.00 -37.91 19.13
N ASN A 179 -7.96 -38.46 18.56
CA ASN A 179 -8.05 -39.44 17.47
C ASN A 179 -8.02 -40.89 18.05
N LYS A 180 -8.89 -41.73 17.53
CA LYS A 180 -8.87 -43.13 17.92
C LYS A 180 -7.59 -43.82 17.43
N PRO A 181 -6.95 -44.66 18.24
CA PRO A 181 -5.80 -45.43 17.78
C PRO A 181 -6.20 -46.34 16.63
N SER A 182 -5.32 -46.49 15.65
CA SER A 182 -5.46 -47.41 14.52
C SER A 182 -4.34 -48.44 14.58
N GLY A 183 -4.57 -49.60 13.99
CA GLY A 183 -3.60 -50.70 13.93
C GLY A 183 -4.15 -52.01 14.37
N ARG A 184 -3.33 -53.01 14.30
CA ARG A 184 -3.68 -54.41 14.64
C ARG A 184 -2.72 -54.93 15.68
N ILE A 185 -3.25 -55.45 16.78
CA ILE A 185 -2.45 -56.20 17.78
C ILE A 185 -2.30 -57.62 17.28
N ILE A 186 -1.08 -58.11 17.17
CA ILE A 186 -0.77 -59.48 16.71
C ILE A 186 0.02 -60.19 17.81
N ILE A 187 -0.44 -61.38 18.19
CA ILE A 187 0.33 -62.28 19.07
C ILE A 187 1.22 -63.15 18.15
N ARG A 188 2.53 -63.07 18.36
CA ARG A 188 3.48 -63.95 17.68
C ARG A 188 4.06 -64.95 18.68
N ARG A 189 4.16 -66.23 18.28
CA ARG A 189 4.89 -67.23 19.05
C ARG A 189 6.37 -66.98 18.92
N VAL A 190 7.05 -66.80 20.03
CA VAL A 190 8.53 -66.74 20.08
C VAL A 190 8.96 -68.22 19.97
N GLY A 191 9.64 -68.57 18.87
CA GLY A 191 10.20 -69.94 18.72
C GLY A 191 11.31 -70.16 19.73
N GLN A 192 11.36 -71.45 20.21
CA GLN A 192 12.53 -71.96 20.89
C GLN A 192 13.72 -72.03 19.96
#